data_e045252da4c816c26445bb457c2ef787
#
_entry.id   e045252da4c816c26445bb457c2ef787
#
_cell.length_a   1.000
_cell.length_b   1.000
_cell.length_c   1.000
_cell.angle_alpha   90.00
_cell.angle_beta   90.00
_cell.angle_gamma   90.00
#
_symmetry.space_group_name_H-M   'P 1'
#
loop_
_entity.id
_entity.type
_entity.pdbx_description
1 polymer ?
#
loop_
_entity_poly.entity_id
_entity_poly.type
_entity_poly.pdbx_seq_one_letter_code
_entity_poly.pdbx_strand_id
1 'polypeptide(L)'
;AIMSGLEAGIPVVAGGLDAACGTLGAGVIHPGETQEQGGQAGGMSICIDTYKADPSLILGFHVVPGRWLLQGGTTGGGGVMRWVEREFADYERERQKETGVSSLDQLNEIARETPAGSEGVVFLPYMSGERSPVWNPYAKGVFYGLDFAKTKGHMVRACMEGVAFSLRHNLEVAEAAGAKAEILRAMGGSANSLLW
;
A
#
# COMPACT_ATOMS: atom_id res chain seq x y z
N ALA A 1 38.08 8.83 0.86
CA ALA A 1 38.14 9.80 1.96
C ALA A 1 38.14 11.26 1.45
N ILE A 2 39.03 11.65 0.55
CA ILE A 2 39.16 13.06 0.11
C ILE A 2 37.86 13.55 -0.58
N MET A 3 37.21 12.73 -1.40
CA MET A 3 35.97 13.09 -2.14
C MET A 3 34.68 12.95 -1.30
N SER A 4 34.67 12.09 -0.30
CA SER A 4 33.48 11.81 0.53
C SER A 4 33.49 12.46 1.90
N GLY A 5 34.65 12.98 2.35
CA GLY A 5 34.83 13.49 3.71
C GLY A 5 34.81 12.40 4.79
N LEU A 6 34.71 11.14 4.42
CA LEU A 6 34.74 10.01 5.36
C LEU A 6 36.17 9.58 5.69
N GLU A 7 36.36 8.97 6.86
CA GLU A 7 37.65 8.43 7.23
C GLU A 7 38.08 7.25 6.35
N ALA A 8 39.38 7.13 6.09
CA ALA A 8 39.89 6.00 5.35
C ALA A 8 39.80 4.72 6.21
N GLY A 9 39.36 3.61 5.61
CA GLY A 9 39.29 2.31 6.29
C GLY A 9 37.92 1.97 6.88
N ILE A 10 36.93 2.88 6.83
CA ILE A 10 35.55 2.50 7.22
C ILE A 10 35.00 1.47 6.23
N PRO A 11 34.25 0.47 6.69
CA PRO A 11 33.63 -0.49 5.82
C PRO A 11 32.64 0.19 4.87
N VAL A 12 32.76 -0.12 3.59
CA VAL A 12 31.77 0.27 2.55
C VAL A 12 31.12 -1.00 2.07
N VAL A 13 29.80 -1.11 2.27
CA VAL A 13 29.01 -2.28 1.92
C VAL A 13 28.06 -1.94 0.77
N ALA A 14 27.74 -2.94 -0.04
CA ALA A 14 26.68 -2.80 -1.04
C ALA A 14 25.33 -2.67 -0.33
N GLY A 15 24.51 -1.75 -0.80
CA GLY A 15 23.10 -1.67 -0.42
C GLY A 15 22.28 -2.71 -1.16
N GLY A 16 20.97 -2.71 -0.91
CA GLY A 16 19.98 -3.49 -1.64
C GLY A 16 18.93 -2.58 -2.29
N LEU A 17 18.05 -3.19 -3.08
CA LEU A 17 16.86 -2.50 -3.55
C LEU A 17 16.04 -1.99 -2.35
N ASP A 18 15.53 -0.78 -2.41
CA ASP A 18 14.79 -0.14 -1.31
C ASP A 18 13.63 -1.00 -0.80
N ALA A 19 12.85 -1.60 -1.70
CA ALA A 19 11.78 -2.52 -1.33
C ALA A 19 12.28 -3.76 -0.58
N ALA A 20 13.43 -4.34 -0.99
CA ALA A 20 14.02 -5.49 -0.32
C ALA A 20 14.61 -5.12 1.05
N CYS A 21 15.21 -3.94 1.15
CA CYS A 21 15.71 -3.42 2.44
C CYS A 21 14.54 -3.08 3.39
N GLY A 22 13.46 -2.50 2.87
CA GLY A 22 12.25 -2.23 3.63
C GLY A 22 11.58 -3.52 4.12
N THR A 23 11.55 -4.56 3.28
CA THR A 23 11.04 -5.88 3.64
C THR A 23 11.85 -6.52 4.77
N LEU A 24 13.18 -6.43 4.71
CA LEU A 24 14.05 -6.84 5.83
C LEU A 24 13.76 -6.03 7.09
N GLY A 25 13.63 -4.69 6.95
CA GLY A 25 13.33 -3.80 8.07
C GLY A 25 12.00 -4.10 8.76
N ALA A 26 11.03 -4.64 8.02
CA ALA A 26 9.77 -5.16 8.57
C ALA A 26 9.92 -6.52 9.27
N GLY A 27 11.11 -7.11 9.28
CA GLY A 27 11.37 -8.43 9.86
C GLY A 27 10.87 -9.59 9.01
N VAL A 28 10.64 -9.39 7.73
CA VAL A 28 10.23 -10.43 6.77
C VAL A 28 11.49 -11.14 6.27
N ILE A 29 11.76 -12.33 6.76
CA ILE A 29 12.98 -13.12 6.48
C ILE A 29 12.69 -14.59 6.18
N HIS A 30 11.49 -15.08 6.57
CA HIS A 30 11.10 -16.46 6.35
C HIS A 30 10.04 -16.58 5.24
N PRO A 31 10.04 -17.71 4.50
CA PRO A 31 8.99 -17.96 3.51
C PRO A 31 7.58 -17.86 4.10
N GLY A 32 6.67 -17.22 3.37
CA GLY A 32 5.30 -16.95 3.82
C GLY A 32 5.12 -15.67 4.63
N GLU A 33 6.21 -15.08 5.16
CA GLU A 33 6.13 -13.76 5.74
C GLU A 33 6.00 -12.72 4.62
N THR A 34 5.13 -11.75 4.83
CA THR A 34 4.77 -10.73 3.83
C THR A 34 4.81 -9.36 4.45
N GLN A 35 5.45 -8.43 3.77
CA GLN A 35 5.33 -7.00 4.06
C GLN A 35 4.19 -6.41 3.23
N GLU A 36 3.31 -5.64 3.87
CA GLU A 36 2.43 -4.67 3.21
C GLU A 36 2.99 -3.26 3.45
N GLN A 37 3.10 -2.48 2.42
CA GLN A 37 3.60 -1.11 2.49
C GLN A 37 2.52 -0.14 2.08
N GLY A 38 1.90 0.52 3.07
CA GLY A 38 0.91 1.59 2.88
C GLY A 38 1.56 2.98 2.82
N GLY A 39 2.39 3.22 1.82
CA GLY A 39 3.00 4.52 1.52
C GLY A 39 2.17 5.35 0.53
N GLN A 40 2.81 6.21 -0.27
CA GLN A 40 2.16 6.94 -1.37
C GLN A 40 1.50 5.95 -2.35
N ALA A 41 2.26 4.95 -2.81
CA ALA A 41 1.76 3.76 -3.46
C ALA A 41 1.51 2.66 -2.43
N GLY A 42 0.68 1.68 -2.74
CA GLY A 42 0.55 0.45 -1.99
C GLY A 42 1.45 -0.63 -2.57
N GLY A 43 1.90 -1.56 -1.76
CA GLY A 43 2.70 -2.67 -2.23
C GLY A 43 2.74 -3.82 -1.25
N MET A 44 3.03 -4.99 -1.76
CA MET A 44 3.30 -6.17 -0.95
C MET A 44 4.57 -6.87 -1.41
N SER A 45 5.27 -7.50 -0.50
CA SER A 45 6.46 -8.33 -0.77
C SER A 45 6.37 -9.60 0.03
N ILE A 46 6.22 -10.74 -0.65
CA ILE A 46 6.16 -12.07 -0.03
C ILE A 46 7.55 -12.69 -0.10
N CYS A 47 8.11 -13.09 1.05
CA CYS A 47 9.34 -13.86 1.10
C CYS A 47 9.06 -15.30 0.66
N ILE A 48 9.88 -15.80 -0.27
CA ILE A 48 9.84 -17.18 -0.77
C ILE A 48 11.25 -17.76 -0.85
N ASP A 49 11.36 -19.08 -0.76
CA ASP A 49 12.63 -19.81 -0.81
C ASP A 49 12.90 -20.50 -2.14
N THR A 50 11.92 -20.49 -3.04
CA THR A 50 12.01 -21.08 -4.37
C THR A 50 11.72 -20.04 -5.44
N TYR A 51 12.34 -20.20 -6.60
CA TYR A 51 12.05 -19.36 -7.76
C TYR A 51 10.62 -19.58 -8.24
N LYS A 52 9.78 -18.57 -8.11
CA LYS A 52 8.39 -18.56 -8.58
C LYS A 52 8.16 -17.26 -9.30
N ALA A 53 7.98 -17.31 -10.60
CA ALA A 53 7.73 -16.12 -11.42
C ALA A 53 6.31 -16.16 -11.99
N ASP A 54 5.65 -15.02 -11.97
CA ASP A 54 4.38 -14.79 -12.65
C ASP A 54 4.48 -13.48 -13.44
N PRO A 55 4.05 -13.44 -14.71
CA PRO A 55 4.16 -12.23 -15.53
C PRO A 55 3.33 -11.05 -15.00
N SER A 56 2.36 -11.31 -14.15
CA SER A 56 1.53 -10.28 -13.52
C SER A 56 2.18 -9.65 -12.30
N LEU A 57 3.26 -10.24 -11.77
CA LEU A 57 3.95 -9.81 -10.56
C LEU A 57 5.43 -9.50 -10.83
N ILE A 58 6.11 -9.00 -9.84
CA ILE A 58 7.56 -8.71 -9.89
C ILE A 58 8.28 -9.73 -9.03
N LEU A 59 9.25 -10.43 -9.61
CA LEU A 59 10.16 -11.28 -8.85
C LEU A 59 11.50 -10.58 -8.67
N GLY A 60 11.94 -10.45 -7.43
CA GLY A 60 13.21 -9.84 -7.06
C GLY A 60 14.01 -10.68 -6.10
N PHE A 61 15.27 -10.31 -5.91
CA PHE A 61 16.11 -10.87 -4.85
C PHE A 61 15.77 -10.23 -3.52
N HIS A 62 15.71 -11.05 -2.48
CA HIS A 62 15.77 -10.55 -1.12
C HIS A 62 17.21 -10.20 -0.77
N VAL A 63 17.43 -9.28 0.19
CA VAL A 63 18.77 -9.02 0.77
C VAL A 63 19.22 -10.14 1.70
N VAL A 64 18.32 -11.03 2.11
CA VAL A 64 18.66 -12.27 2.84
C VAL A 64 19.10 -13.32 1.81
N PRO A 65 20.32 -13.89 1.95
CA PRO A 65 20.82 -14.90 1.01
C PRO A 65 19.89 -16.10 0.88
N GLY A 66 19.73 -16.59 -0.34
CA GLY A 66 18.87 -17.75 -0.65
C GLY A 66 17.36 -17.48 -0.56
N ARG A 67 16.95 -16.21 -0.50
CA ARG A 67 15.55 -15.81 -0.48
C ARG A 67 15.21 -14.95 -1.69
N TRP A 68 13.96 -15.02 -2.09
CA TRP A 68 13.37 -14.22 -3.15
C TRP A 68 12.21 -13.40 -2.59
N LEU A 69 11.83 -12.38 -3.32
CA LEU A 69 10.62 -11.59 -3.05
C LEU A 69 9.70 -11.68 -4.25
N LEU A 70 8.51 -12.23 -4.06
CA LEU A 70 7.42 -12.06 -5.01
C LEU A 70 6.63 -10.81 -4.61
N GLN A 71 6.59 -9.84 -5.49
CA GLN A 71 6.13 -8.50 -5.19
C GLN A 71 4.98 -8.08 -6.10
N GLY A 72 4.03 -7.39 -5.52
CA GLY A 72 2.96 -6.71 -6.23
C GLY A 72 2.78 -5.30 -5.70
N GLY A 73 2.18 -4.44 -6.50
CA GLY A 73 1.96 -3.07 -6.06
C GLY A 73 0.94 -2.33 -6.89
N THR A 74 0.17 -1.50 -6.19
CA THR A 74 -0.78 -0.55 -6.78
C THR A 74 -0.22 0.86 -6.76
N THR A 75 -0.55 1.66 -7.76
CA THR A 75 -0.18 3.08 -7.80
C THR A 75 -0.95 3.91 -6.79
N GLY A 76 -2.13 3.47 -6.38
CA GLY A 76 -3.03 4.14 -5.45
C GLY A 76 -2.97 3.51 -4.05
N GLY A 77 -1.97 3.86 -3.25
CA GLY A 77 -1.90 3.49 -1.82
C GLY A 77 -2.45 4.59 -0.91
N GLY A 78 -1.71 4.94 0.14
CA GLY A 78 -2.04 6.06 1.04
C GLY A 78 -2.16 7.40 0.33
N GLY A 79 -1.58 7.54 -0.86
CA GLY A 79 -1.75 8.70 -1.74
C GLY A 79 -3.20 8.97 -2.12
N VAL A 80 -4.04 7.93 -2.18
CA VAL A 80 -5.50 8.09 -2.39
C VAL A 80 -6.12 8.90 -1.25
N MET A 81 -5.78 8.56 0.01
CA MET A 81 -6.29 9.30 1.16
C MET A 81 -5.74 10.71 1.24
N ARG A 82 -4.50 10.96 0.81
CA ARG A 82 -3.95 12.31 0.67
C ARG A 82 -4.67 13.13 -0.40
N TRP A 83 -5.06 12.47 -1.49
CA TRP A 83 -5.89 13.10 -2.52
C TRP A 83 -7.28 13.43 -1.97
N VAL A 84 -7.94 12.51 -1.27
CA VAL A 84 -9.23 12.78 -0.61
C VAL A 84 -9.12 13.94 0.37
N GLU A 85 -8.08 13.96 1.21
CA GLU A 85 -7.80 15.05 2.16
C GLU A 85 -7.67 16.40 1.46
N ARG A 86 -6.93 16.44 0.35
CA ARG A 86 -6.69 17.68 -0.41
C ARG A 86 -7.94 18.20 -1.10
N GLU A 87 -8.70 17.31 -1.75
CA GLU A 87 -9.80 17.70 -2.65
C GLU A 87 -11.17 17.77 -1.96
N PHE A 88 -11.37 17.02 -0.87
CA PHE A 88 -12.72 16.87 -0.29
C PHE A 88 -12.78 17.14 1.22
N ALA A 89 -11.68 17.48 1.88
CA ALA A 89 -11.64 17.63 3.34
C ALA A 89 -11.36 19.04 3.82
N ASP A 90 -11.90 20.06 3.17
CA ASP A 90 -11.72 21.46 3.57
C ASP A 90 -12.21 21.69 5.01
N TYR A 91 -13.39 21.16 5.34
CA TYR A 91 -13.95 21.26 6.68
C TYR A 91 -13.07 20.58 7.74
N GLU A 92 -12.58 19.38 7.48
CA GLU A 92 -11.73 18.63 8.39
C GLU A 92 -10.36 19.32 8.57
N ARG A 93 -9.84 19.93 7.53
CA ARG A 93 -8.58 20.72 7.60
C ARG A 93 -8.74 22.00 8.43
N GLU A 94 -9.84 22.72 8.27
CA GLU A 94 -10.12 23.89 9.12
C GLU A 94 -10.29 23.46 10.57
N ARG A 95 -11.07 22.41 10.80
CA ARG A 95 -11.29 21.87 12.12
C ARG A 95 -10.01 21.34 12.80
N GLN A 96 -9.06 20.82 12.03
CA GLN A 96 -7.72 20.45 12.53
C GLN A 96 -6.99 21.67 13.14
N LYS A 97 -7.10 22.85 12.54
CA LYS A 97 -6.47 24.08 13.06
C LYS A 97 -7.06 24.48 14.41
N GLU A 98 -8.34 24.24 14.61
CA GLU A 98 -9.06 24.58 15.84
C GLU A 98 -8.85 23.57 16.97
N THR A 99 -8.86 22.28 16.63
CA THR A 99 -8.90 21.18 17.60
C THR A 99 -7.59 20.46 17.80
N GLY A 100 -6.65 20.59 16.82
CA GLY A 100 -5.42 19.81 16.78
C GLY A 100 -5.60 18.35 16.30
N VAL A 101 -6.84 17.89 16.06
CA VAL A 101 -7.11 16.55 15.55
C VAL A 101 -6.85 16.50 14.05
N SER A 102 -6.00 15.57 13.60
CA SER A 102 -5.64 15.42 12.20
C SER A 102 -6.87 15.26 11.30
N SER A 103 -6.87 15.93 10.14
CA SER A 103 -7.92 15.78 9.12
C SER A 103 -8.08 14.33 8.66
N LEU A 104 -6.99 13.56 8.56
CA LEU A 104 -7.07 12.14 8.25
C LEU A 104 -7.72 11.31 9.35
N ASP A 105 -7.51 11.63 10.63
CA ASP A 105 -8.18 10.96 11.73
C ASP A 105 -9.68 11.27 11.72
N GLN A 106 -10.06 12.52 11.42
CA GLN A 106 -11.46 12.89 11.25
C GLN A 106 -12.12 12.13 10.09
N LEU A 107 -11.42 11.97 8.95
CA LEU A 107 -11.90 11.17 7.83
C LEU A 107 -12.01 9.68 8.20
N ASN A 108 -11.09 9.15 9.01
CA ASN A 108 -11.18 7.78 9.54
C ASN A 108 -12.47 7.58 10.38
N GLU A 109 -12.83 8.54 11.23
CA GLU A 109 -14.07 8.45 12.02
C GLU A 109 -15.31 8.47 11.11
N ILE A 110 -15.36 9.37 10.14
CA ILE A 110 -16.46 9.42 9.15
C ILE A 110 -16.60 8.08 8.41
N ALA A 111 -15.48 7.49 8.01
CA ALA A 111 -15.47 6.18 7.35
C ALA A 111 -15.88 5.05 8.30
N ARG A 112 -15.55 5.13 9.59
CA ARG A 112 -15.90 4.13 10.60
C ARG A 112 -17.41 4.03 10.82
N GLU A 113 -18.13 5.16 10.75
CA GLU A 113 -19.57 5.22 10.84
C GLU A 113 -20.28 4.61 9.62
N THR A 114 -19.56 4.44 8.51
CA THR A 114 -20.10 3.85 7.29
C THR A 114 -19.94 2.33 7.34
N PRO A 115 -20.95 1.53 7.00
CA PRO A 115 -20.84 0.07 6.98
C PRO A 115 -19.77 -0.44 6.03
N ALA A 116 -19.17 -1.59 6.36
CA ALA A 116 -18.25 -2.29 5.47
C ALA A 116 -18.92 -2.60 4.12
N GLY A 117 -18.14 -2.46 3.03
CA GLY A 117 -18.65 -2.53 1.67
C GLY A 117 -19.28 -1.23 1.18
N SER A 118 -19.19 -0.14 1.99
CA SER A 118 -19.64 1.21 1.63
C SER A 118 -21.05 1.26 1.02
N GLU A 119 -21.93 0.34 1.44
CA GLU A 119 -23.27 0.16 0.88
C GLU A 119 -23.28 0.08 -0.67
N GLY A 120 -22.28 -0.62 -1.23
CA GLY A 120 -22.16 -0.84 -2.67
C GLY A 120 -21.38 0.23 -3.44
N VAL A 121 -20.84 1.24 -2.76
CA VAL A 121 -19.89 2.15 -3.41
C VAL A 121 -18.53 1.46 -3.51
N VAL A 122 -18.02 1.35 -4.73
CA VAL A 122 -16.71 0.77 -5.03
C VAL A 122 -15.79 1.85 -5.61
N PHE A 123 -14.55 1.88 -5.14
CA PHE A 123 -13.52 2.75 -5.69
C PHE A 123 -12.40 1.94 -6.34
N LEU A 124 -12.06 2.26 -7.58
CA LEU A 124 -10.87 1.75 -8.25
C LEU A 124 -9.72 2.73 -8.03
N PRO A 125 -8.63 2.34 -7.34
CA PRO A 125 -7.59 3.29 -6.90
C PRO A 125 -6.53 3.59 -7.98
N TYR A 126 -6.82 3.40 -9.25
CA TYR A 126 -5.88 3.46 -10.37
C TYR A 126 -5.60 4.90 -10.83
N MET A 127 -5.26 5.78 -9.88
CA MET A 127 -5.16 7.22 -10.09
C MET A 127 -4.07 7.64 -11.10
N SER A 128 -3.03 6.84 -11.28
CA SER A 128 -1.89 7.12 -12.17
C SER A 128 -1.58 5.91 -13.07
N GLY A 129 -2.61 5.30 -13.62
CA GLY A 129 -2.49 3.98 -14.22
C GLY A 129 -2.43 2.90 -13.14
N GLU A 130 -2.22 1.64 -13.52
CA GLU A 130 -2.02 0.57 -12.56
C GLU A 130 -0.86 -0.34 -12.97
N ARG A 131 -0.15 -0.82 -11.95
CA ARG A 131 0.92 -1.81 -12.08
C ARG A 131 0.37 -3.22 -11.90
N SER A 132 1.01 -4.03 -11.12
CA SER A 132 0.60 -5.41 -10.88
C SER A 132 -0.76 -5.51 -10.16
N PRO A 133 -1.57 -6.49 -10.51
CA PRO A 133 -1.39 -7.44 -11.61
C PRO A 133 -1.96 -6.96 -12.95
N VAL A 134 -2.48 -5.75 -13.02
CA VAL A 134 -3.27 -5.21 -14.16
C VAL A 134 -2.39 -4.72 -15.31
N TRP A 135 -1.23 -4.11 -15.00
CA TRP A 135 -0.25 -3.56 -15.96
C TRP A 135 -0.87 -2.67 -17.04
N ASN A 136 -1.72 -1.74 -16.64
CA ASN A 136 -2.38 -0.80 -17.55
C ASN A 136 -2.06 0.66 -17.17
N PRO A 137 -1.19 1.35 -17.94
CA PRO A 137 -0.83 2.73 -17.67
C PRO A 137 -1.97 3.73 -17.92
N TYR A 138 -3.02 3.31 -18.61
CA TYR A 138 -4.19 4.16 -18.91
C TYR A 138 -5.35 3.97 -17.95
N ALA A 139 -5.26 3.03 -17.02
CA ALA A 139 -6.29 2.86 -15.98
C ALA A 139 -6.49 4.16 -15.18
N LYS A 140 -7.69 4.39 -14.74
CA LYS A 140 -8.07 5.61 -13.99
C LYS A 140 -8.85 5.25 -12.72
N GLY A 141 -8.81 6.17 -11.75
CA GLY A 141 -9.69 6.10 -10.60
C GLY A 141 -11.15 6.21 -11.00
N VAL A 142 -11.99 5.39 -10.38
CA VAL A 142 -13.44 5.35 -10.65
C VAL A 142 -14.18 5.15 -9.34
N PHE A 143 -15.23 5.95 -9.11
CA PHE A 143 -16.30 5.60 -8.18
C PHE A 143 -17.45 4.97 -8.94
N TYR A 144 -17.91 3.83 -8.46
CA TYR A 144 -19.08 3.13 -8.96
C TYR A 144 -20.11 2.96 -7.85
N GLY A 145 -21.39 3.01 -8.17
CA GLY A 145 -22.46 2.77 -7.20
C GLY A 145 -22.89 4.02 -6.40
N LEU A 146 -22.56 5.22 -6.87
CA LEU A 146 -23.04 6.46 -6.26
C LEU A 146 -24.51 6.70 -6.59
N ASP A 147 -25.26 7.12 -5.58
CA ASP A 147 -26.62 7.63 -5.68
C ASP A 147 -26.82 8.80 -4.68
N PHE A 148 -28.01 9.37 -4.63
CA PHE A 148 -28.30 10.52 -3.76
C PHE A 148 -28.29 10.21 -2.26
N ALA A 149 -28.27 8.94 -1.84
CA ALA A 149 -28.19 8.54 -0.45
C ALA A 149 -26.73 8.42 0.04
N LYS A 150 -25.75 8.39 -0.87
CA LYS A 150 -24.35 8.22 -0.52
C LYS A 150 -23.73 9.53 -0.06
N THR A 151 -23.01 9.44 1.06
CA THR A 151 -22.37 10.57 1.73
C THR A 151 -20.85 10.57 1.51
N LYS A 152 -20.16 11.62 1.98
CA LYS A 152 -18.69 11.65 2.05
C LYS A 152 -18.14 10.38 2.75
N GLY A 153 -18.78 9.89 3.81
CA GLY A 153 -18.35 8.70 4.52
C GLY A 153 -18.26 7.46 3.62
N HIS A 154 -19.24 7.26 2.76
CA HIS A 154 -19.24 6.16 1.78
C HIS A 154 -18.06 6.30 0.80
N MET A 155 -17.80 7.50 0.30
CA MET A 155 -16.68 7.73 -0.61
C MET A 155 -15.32 7.51 0.07
N VAL A 156 -15.14 8.01 1.29
CA VAL A 156 -13.90 7.82 2.06
C VAL A 156 -13.69 6.34 2.36
N ARG A 157 -14.73 5.66 2.84
CA ARG A 157 -14.70 4.22 3.11
C ARG A 157 -14.36 3.41 1.86
N ALA A 158 -15.02 3.70 0.75
CA ALA A 158 -14.76 3.05 -0.54
C ALA A 158 -13.32 3.26 -1.01
N CYS A 159 -12.71 4.43 -0.78
CA CYS A 159 -11.31 4.66 -1.09
C CYS A 159 -10.38 3.74 -0.29
N MET A 160 -10.60 3.60 1.02
CA MET A 160 -9.81 2.70 1.86
C MET A 160 -9.97 1.24 1.43
N GLU A 161 -11.21 0.79 1.22
CA GLU A 161 -11.52 -0.57 0.78
C GLU A 161 -10.98 -0.87 -0.61
N GLY A 162 -11.08 0.08 -1.55
CA GLY A 162 -10.56 -0.07 -2.91
C GLY A 162 -9.05 -0.30 -2.94
N VAL A 163 -8.29 0.43 -2.11
CA VAL A 163 -6.85 0.18 -1.94
C VAL A 163 -6.60 -1.21 -1.36
N ALA A 164 -7.33 -1.60 -0.32
CA ALA A 164 -7.20 -2.93 0.28
C ALA A 164 -7.54 -4.05 -0.72
N PHE A 165 -8.58 -3.88 -1.53
CA PHE A 165 -8.94 -4.84 -2.58
C PHE A 165 -7.88 -4.95 -3.68
N SER A 166 -7.22 -3.84 -4.05
CA SER A 166 -6.14 -3.89 -5.04
C SER A 166 -4.91 -4.66 -4.51
N LEU A 167 -4.61 -4.55 -3.22
CA LEU A 167 -3.58 -5.35 -2.57
C LEU A 167 -4.01 -6.83 -2.45
N ARG A 168 -5.26 -7.09 -2.10
CA ARG A 168 -5.82 -8.46 -2.07
C ARG A 168 -5.73 -9.13 -3.44
N HIS A 169 -6.02 -8.43 -4.52
CA HIS A 169 -5.87 -8.94 -5.89
C HIS A 169 -4.43 -9.39 -6.18
N ASN A 170 -3.43 -8.59 -5.75
CA ASN A 170 -2.02 -9.01 -5.85
C ASN A 170 -1.70 -10.26 -5.03
N LEU A 171 -2.25 -10.39 -3.82
CA LEU A 171 -2.07 -11.60 -2.99
C LEU A 171 -2.69 -12.84 -3.64
N GLU A 172 -3.88 -12.72 -4.22
CA GLU A 172 -4.56 -13.83 -4.91
C GLU A 172 -3.77 -14.34 -6.12
N VAL A 173 -3.19 -13.41 -6.90
CA VAL A 173 -2.30 -13.79 -8.02
C VAL A 173 -1.03 -14.46 -7.49
N ALA A 174 -0.45 -13.97 -6.40
CA ALA A 174 0.73 -14.58 -5.80
C ALA A 174 0.41 -15.98 -5.24
N GLU A 175 -0.73 -16.19 -4.60
CA GLU A 175 -1.20 -17.49 -4.13
C GLU A 175 -1.40 -18.46 -5.30
N ALA A 176 -1.98 -18.02 -6.40
CA ALA A 176 -2.13 -18.81 -7.63
C ALA A 176 -0.77 -19.21 -8.23
N ALA A 177 0.24 -18.34 -8.13
CA ALA A 177 1.63 -18.64 -8.50
C ALA A 177 2.35 -19.52 -7.47
N GLY A 178 1.68 -19.93 -6.39
CA GLY A 178 2.19 -20.83 -5.36
C GLY A 178 2.97 -20.12 -4.23
N ALA A 179 2.87 -18.80 -4.10
CA ALA A 179 3.44 -18.05 -3.00
C ALA A 179 2.33 -17.62 -2.04
N LYS A 180 2.19 -18.32 -0.92
CA LYS A 180 1.15 -18.03 0.08
C LYS A 180 1.66 -17.00 1.10
N ALA A 181 0.87 -15.98 1.39
CA ALA A 181 1.08 -15.09 2.50
C ALA A 181 0.48 -15.71 3.79
N GLU A 182 1.31 -16.05 4.75
CA GLU A 182 0.89 -16.63 6.04
C GLU A 182 0.87 -15.57 7.15
N ILE A 183 1.82 -14.66 7.13
CA ILE A 183 1.94 -13.54 8.07
C ILE A 183 2.06 -12.25 7.28
N LEU A 184 1.21 -11.28 7.57
CA LEU A 184 1.25 -9.96 6.95
C LEU A 184 1.68 -8.92 7.98
N ARG A 185 2.75 -8.21 7.66
CA ARG A 185 3.29 -7.09 8.46
C ARG A 185 3.00 -5.79 7.75
N ALA A 186 1.99 -5.08 8.22
CA ALA A 186 1.63 -3.77 7.68
C ALA A 186 2.58 -2.70 8.18
N MET A 187 2.98 -1.79 7.28
CA MET A 187 3.85 -0.66 7.60
C MET A 187 3.49 0.58 6.76
N GLY A 188 3.99 1.72 7.20
CA GLY A 188 3.67 3.00 6.57
C GLY A 188 2.49 3.70 7.23
N GLY A 189 2.01 4.78 6.61
CA GLY A 189 0.96 5.62 7.17
C GLY A 189 -0.39 4.93 7.35
N SER A 190 -0.75 4.02 6.45
CA SER A 190 -1.99 3.24 6.51
C SER A 190 -2.06 2.34 7.73
N ALA A 191 -0.91 1.80 8.19
CA ALA A 191 -0.84 0.94 9.36
C ALA A 191 -1.19 1.65 10.68
N ASN A 192 -1.24 2.98 10.70
CA ASN A 192 -1.70 3.75 11.87
C ASN A 192 -3.23 3.80 11.99
N SER A 193 -3.96 3.46 10.94
CA SER A 193 -5.42 3.42 10.96
C SER A 193 -5.92 2.04 11.35
N LEU A 194 -6.50 1.91 12.54
CA LEU A 194 -7.15 0.67 12.97
C LEU A 194 -8.36 0.28 12.11
N LEU A 195 -8.98 1.27 11.46
CA LEU A 195 -10.09 1.01 10.56
C LEU A 195 -9.60 0.39 9.25
N TRP A 196 -8.56 0.97 8.70
CA TRP A 196 -8.02 0.57 7.39
C TRP A 196 -7.24 -0.73 7.50
#